data_e5941a21b631b20cbbcb1016345969cc
#
_entry.id   e5941a21b631b20cbbcb1016345969cc
#
_cell.length_a   1.000
_cell.length_b   1.000
_cell.length_c   1.000
_cell.angle_alpha   90.00
_cell.angle_beta   90.00
_cell.angle_gamma   90.00
#
_symmetry.space_group_name_H-M   'P 1'
#
loop_
_entity.id
_entity.type
_entity.pdbx_description
1 polymer ?
#
loop_
_entity_poly.entity_id
_entity_poly.type
_entity_poly.pdbx_seq_one_letter_code
_entity_poly.pdbx_strand_id
1 'polypeptide(L)'
;MSSIDNLFKQIEWGINLKSNTVYLTYDIDSDQLHSIMSRFDAMSQYNGGEDLNLIISSYGGDVYSMLGTIDYFKSLPVKVNTHAVGTAMSAAAVILACGTGERTMTENSTVMIHEGSAFEAGKTSDVLKGADHLKKLQSNINRILGDVTTKSHTFWDEVSKQDTYLTAEESLKYGIIDRII
;
A
#
# COMPACT_ATOMS: atom_id res chain seq x y z
N MET A 1 -3.20 -28.68 -19.68
CA MET A 1 -4.04 -28.08 -18.62
C MET A 1 -5.26 -27.49 -19.29
N SER A 2 -6.49 -27.76 -18.80
CA SER A 2 -7.69 -27.17 -19.36
C SER A 2 -7.75 -25.66 -19.04
N SER A 3 -8.54 -24.89 -19.80
CA SER A 3 -8.76 -23.46 -19.51
C SER A 3 -9.39 -23.25 -18.13
N ILE A 4 -10.15 -24.22 -17.65
CA ILE A 4 -10.80 -24.24 -16.33
C ILE A 4 -9.76 -24.44 -15.22
N ASP A 5 -8.77 -25.35 -15.39
CA ASP A 5 -7.71 -25.58 -14.39
C ASP A 5 -6.87 -24.28 -14.20
N ASN A 6 -6.61 -23.54 -15.29
CA ASN A 6 -5.93 -22.25 -15.21
C ASN A 6 -6.75 -21.21 -14.46
N LEU A 7 -8.06 -21.18 -14.63
CA LEU A 7 -8.95 -20.24 -13.92
C LEU A 7 -8.94 -20.54 -12.40
N PHE A 8 -9.09 -21.80 -12.00
CA PHE A 8 -9.03 -22.16 -10.58
C PHE A 8 -7.72 -21.80 -9.93
N LYS A 9 -6.57 -22.00 -10.62
CA LYS A 9 -5.27 -21.61 -10.11
C LYS A 9 -5.13 -20.09 -9.94
N GLN A 10 -5.65 -19.29 -10.86
CA GLN A 10 -5.63 -17.84 -10.71
C GLN A 10 -6.44 -17.39 -9.49
N ILE A 11 -7.61 -18.01 -9.25
CA ILE A 11 -8.43 -17.73 -8.07
C ILE A 11 -7.68 -18.13 -6.79
N GLU A 12 -7.12 -19.33 -6.75
CA GLU A 12 -6.34 -19.84 -5.61
C GLU A 12 -5.13 -18.95 -5.29
N TRP A 13 -4.46 -18.46 -6.31
CA TRP A 13 -3.28 -17.60 -6.15
C TRP A 13 -3.63 -16.12 -5.95
N GLY A 14 -4.90 -15.75 -6.01
CA GLY A 14 -5.33 -14.35 -5.87
C GLY A 14 -4.71 -13.45 -6.92
N ILE A 15 -4.73 -13.87 -8.20
CA ILE A 15 -4.21 -13.12 -9.34
C ILE A 15 -5.19 -13.17 -10.50
N ASN A 16 -5.07 -12.19 -11.40
CA ASN A 16 -5.74 -12.20 -12.70
C ASN A 16 -4.69 -11.92 -13.80
N LEU A 17 -4.28 -12.96 -14.50
CA LEU A 17 -3.26 -12.86 -15.55
C LEU A 17 -3.72 -12.02 -16.75
N LYS A 18 -5.03 -11.97 -17.03
CA LYS A 18 -5.55 -11.20 -18.18
C LYS A 18 -5.44 -9.69 -17.97
N SER A 19 -5.55 -9.24 -16.72
CA SER A 19 -5.48 -7.83 -16.33
C SER A 19 -4.22 -7.49 -15.55
N ASN A 20 -3.24 -8.40 -15.46
CA ASN A 20 -2.01 -8.23 -14.69
C ASN A 20 -2.27 -7.77 -13.25
N THR A 21 -3.28 -8.38 -12.57
CA THR A 21 -3.78 -7.91 -11.28
C THR A 21 -3.42 -8.87 -10.16
N VAL A 22 -2.94 -8.31 -9.05
CA VAL A 22 -2.78 -8.94 -7.73
C VAL A 22 -3.74 -8.27 -6.74
N TYR A 23 -4.20 -9.00 -5.74
CA TYR A 23 -5.14 -8.51 -4.73
C TYR A 23 -4.47 -8.45 -3.35
N LEU A 24 -4.54 -7.29 -2.71
CA LEU A 24 -4.18 -7.04 -1.32
C LEU A 24 -5.47 -6.81 -0.53
N THR A 25 -6.04 -7.89 0.02
CA THR A 25 -7.35 -7.88 0.69
C THR A 25 -7.29 -8.37 2.14
N TYR A 26 -6.08 -8.47 2.70
CA TYR A 26 -5.80 -8.88 4.08
C TYR A 26 -4.92 -7.86 4.79
N ASP A 27 -4.63 -8.10 6.06
CA ASP A 27 -3.67 -7.31 6.82
C ASP A 27 -2.27 -7.42 6.20
N ILE A 28 -1.52 -6.34 6.26
CA ILE A 28 -0.18 -6.25 5.69
C ILE A 28 0.81 -6.83 6.69
N ASP A 29 1.49 -7.89 6.30
CA ASP A 29 2.53 -8.59 7.04
C ASP A 29 3.64 -9.08 6.10
N SER A 30 4.60 -9.83 6.62
CA SER A 30 5.69 -10.41 5.82
C SER A 30 5.21 -11.41 4.78
N ASP A 31 4.12 -12.13 5.04
CA ASP A 31 3.56 -13.11 4.11
C ASP A 31 2.87 -12.40 2.93
N GLN A 32 2.18 -11.28 3.20
CA GLN A 32 1.60 -10.44 2.15
C GLN A 32 2.67 -9.77 1.30
N LEU A 33 3.74 -9.25 1.91
CA LEU A 33 4.89 -8.71 1.16
C LEU A 33 5.47 -9.79 0.23
N HIS A 34 5.79 -10.98 0.77
CA HIS A 34 6.30 -12.11 -0.03
C HIS A 34 5.32 -12.48 -1.16
N SER A 35 4.04 -12.53 -0.85
CA SER A 35 2.97 -12.88 -1.80
C SER A 35 2.88 -11.87 -2.96
N ILE A 36 2.93 -10.57 -2.68
CA ILE A 36 2.93 -9.51 -3.70
C ILE A 36 4.17 -9.63 -4.58
N MET A 37 5.36 -9.73 -3.97
CA MET A 37 6.62 -9.85 -4.70
C MET A 37 6.62 -11.07 -5.63
N SER A 38 6.33 -12.26 -5.12
CA SER A 38 6.36 -13.51 -5.89
C SER A 38 5.33 -13.53 -7.02
N ARG A 39 4.15 -12.95 -6.80
CA ARG A 39 3.10 -12.85 -7.83
C ARG A 39 3.47 -11.86 -8.92
N PHE A 40 3.98 -10.70 -8.57
CA PHE A 40 4.43 -9.71 -9.56
C PHE A 40 5.64 -10.20 -10.33
N ASP A 41 6.62 -10.88 -9.70
CA ASP A 41 7.74 -11.51 -10.39
C ASP A 41 7.28 -12.57 -11.39
N ALA A 42 6.33 -13.43 -11.00
CA ALA A 42 5.76 -14.42 -11.89
C ALA A 42 5.01 -13.76 -13.07
N MET A 43 4.23 -12.70 -12.81
CA MET A 43 3.46 -12.01 -13.85
C MET A 43 4.37 -11.24 -14.81
N SER A 44 5.40 -10.58 -14.34
CA SER A 44 6.34 -9.81 -15.17
C SER A 44 7.09 -10.68 -16.19
N GLN A 45 7.23 -11.99 -15.93
CA GLN A 45 7.81 -12.94 -16.87
C GLN A 45 6.89 -13.26 -18.04
N TYR A 46 5.58 -13.08 -17.91
CA TYR A 46 4.58 -13.50 -18.89
C TYR A 46 3.81 -12.36 -19.55
N ASN A 47 3.85 -11.16 -18.97
CA ASN A 47 3.01 -10.04 -19.44
C ASN A 47 3.65 -9.19 -20.54
N GLY A 48 4.85 -9.54 -21.02
CA GLY A 48 5.50 -8.80 -22.10
C GLY A 48 5.98 -7.39 -21.74
N GLY A 49 6.10 -7.06 -20.44
CA GLY A 49 6.53 -5.75 -19.95
C GLY A 49 5.39 -4.74 -19.79
N GLU A 50 4.15 -5.21 -19.73
CA GLU A 50 2.99 -4.37 -19.40
C GLU A 50 2.96 -4.00 -17.91
N ASP A 51 2.29 -2.91 -17.59
CA ASP A 51 2.10 -2.46 -16.21
C ASP A 51 1.33 -3.47 -15.37
N LEU A 52 1.62 -3.49 -14.08
CA LEU A 52 0.99 -4.35 -13.08
C LEU A 52 -0.10 -3.56 -12.33
N ASN A 53 -1.09 -4.28 -11.81
CA ASN A 53 -2.18 -3.69 -11.05
C ASN A 53 -2.27 -4.33 -9.68
N LEU A 54 -2.42 -3.50 -8.63
CA LEU A 54 -2.69 -3.92 -7.26
C LEU A 54 -4.06 -3.39 -6.84
N ILE A 55 -5.02 -4.29 -6.62
CA ILE A 55 -6.29 -3.95 -5.99
C ILE A 55 -6.14 -4.04 -4.49
N ILE A 56 -6.51 -2.97 -3.79
CA ILE A 56 -6.33 -2.81 -2.35
C ILE A 56 -7.69 -2.71 -1.66
N SER A 57 -7.93 -3.61 -0.70
CA SER A 57 -9.03 -3.54 0.24
C SER A 57 -8.52 -4.04 1.60
N SER A 58 -7.82 -3.18 2.36
CA SER A 58 -7.07 -3.57 3.56
C SER A 58 -7.12 -2.49 4.63
N TYR A 59 -7.16 -2.92 5.89
CA TYR A 59 -7.06 -2.04 7.05
C TYR A 59 -5.62 -1.63 7.40
N GLY A 60 -4.62 -2.17 6.72
CA GLY A 60 -3.20 -1.88 6.94
C GLY A 60 -2.45 -3.01 7.64
N GLY A 61 -1.44 -2.69 8.43
CA GLY A 61 -0.64 -3.67 9.14
C GLY A 61 0.81 -3.25 9.36
N ASP A 62 1.76 -4.18 9.18
CA ASP A 62 3.17 -4.00 9.51
C ASP A 62 3.87 -2.94 8.66
N VAL A 63 4.54 -2.01 9.34
CA VAL A 63 5.24 -0.87 8.71
C VAL A 63 6.42 -1.32 7.83
N TYR A 64 7.16 -2.34 8.24
CA TYR A 64 8.32 -2.78 7.45
C TYR A 64 7.90 -3.49 6.18
N SER A 65 6.83 -4.28 6.25
CA SER A 65 6.21 -4.93 5.08
C SER A 65 5.63 -3.90 4.11
N MET A 66 5.03 -2.82 4.62
CA MET A 66 4.60 -1.67 3.82
C MET A 66 5.78 -1.00 3.12
N LEU A 67 6.84 -0.65 3.84
CA LEU A 67 8.04 -0.02 3.27
C LEU A 67 8.71 -0.93 2.23
N GLY A 68 8.80 -2.24 2.53
CA GLY A 68 9.32 -3.23 1.60
C GLY A 68 8.51 -3.32 0.31
N THR A 69 7.17 -3.26 0.41
CA THR A 69 6.26 -3.24 -0.75
C THR A 69 6.49 -2.00 -1.62
N ILE A 70 6.62 -0.83 -1.01
CA ILE A 70 6.86 0.44 -1.72
C ILE A 70 8.22 0.43 -2.44
N ASP A 71 9.25 -0.03 -1.77
CA ASP A 71 10.60 -0.10 -2.37
C ASP A 71 10.65 -1.16 -3.47
N TYR A 72 9.93 -2.26 -3.32
CA TYR A 72 9.79 -3.27 -4.37
C TYR A 72 9.11 -2.69 -5.62
N PHE A 73 8.02 -1.91 -5.49
CA PHE A 73 7.38 -1.24 -6.64
C PHE A 73 8.36 -0.37 -7.42
N LYS A 74 9.20 0.40 -6.70
CA LYS A 74 10.21 1.26 -7.31
C LYS A 74 11.33 0.49 -8.00
N SER A 75 11.57 -0.76 -7.62
CA SER A 75 12.63 -1.62 -8.20
C SER A 75 12.16 -2.32 -9.48
N LEU A 76 10.87 -2.37 -9.75
CA LEU A 76 10.33 -3.03 -10.93
C LEU A 76 10.61 -2.22 -12.22
N PRO A 77 10.87 -2.89 -13.34
CA PRO A 77 11.08 -2.22 -14.64
C PRO A 77 9.78 -1.70 -15.27
N VAL A 78 8.62 -2.05 -14.71
CA VAL A 78 7.28 -1.66 -15.15
C VAL A 78 6.59 -0.87 -14.03
N LYS A 79 5.52 -0.14 -14.37
CA LYS A 79 4.75 0.59 -13.37
C LYS A 79 3.78 -0.32 -12.63
N VAL A 80 3.47 0.06 -11.39
CA VAL A 80 2.43 -0.56 -10.57
C VAL A 80 1.31 0.45 -10.38
N ASN A 81 0.16 0.17 -10.99
CA ASN A 81 -1.08 0.90 -10.74
C ASN A 81 -1.70 0.39 -9.43
N THR A 82 -2.26 1.30 -8.63
CA THR A 82 -2.90 0.95 -7.36
C THR A 82 -4.37 1.39 -7.37
N HIS A 83 -5.25 0.50 -6.91
CA HIS A 83 -6.70 0.72 -6.98
C HIS A 83 -7.34 0.38 -5.64
N ALA A 84 -7.83 1.37 -4.89
CA ALA A 84 -8.58 1.13 -3.66
C ALA A 84 -10.05 0.77 -3.96
N VAL A 85 -10.51 -0.32 -3.36
CA VAL A 85 -11.90 -0.79 -3.43
C VAL A 85 -12.39 -1.06 -2.00
N GLY A 86 -13.36 -0.28 -1.53
CA GLY A 86 -13.90 -0.35 -0.18
C GLY A 86 -13.01 0.38 0.83
N THR A 87 -11.81 -0.11 1.13
CA THR A 87 -10.96 0.52 2.15
C THR A 87 -9.47 0.43 1.82
N ALA A 88 -8.76 1.51 2.12
CA ALA A 88 -7.30 1.54 2.18
C ALA A 88 -6.88 2.36 3.41
N MET A 89 -6.53 1.69 4.52
CA MET A 89 -6.26 2.34 5.79
C MET A 89 -4.82 2.11 6.25
N SER A 90 -4.27 3.08 7.01
CA SER A 90 -2.95 2.95 7.63
C SER A 90 -1.87 2.60 6.59
N ALA A 91 -1.12 1.53 6.77
CA ALA A 91 -0.11 1.04 5.83
C ALA A 91 -0.65 0.84 4.40
N ALA A 92 -1.92 0.40 4.23
CA ALA A 92 -2.54 0.23 2.92
C ALA A 92 -2.78 1.56 2.20
N ALA A 93 -3.08 2.63 2.93
CA ALA A 93 -3.23 3.98 2.38
C ALA A 93 -1.89 4.51 1.84
N VAL A 94 -0.80 4.22 2.54
CA VAL A 94 0.55 4.60 2.09
C VAL A 94 0.96 3.82 0.84
N ILE A 95 0.67 2.50 0.78
CA ILE A 95 0.90 1.67 -0.41
C ILE A 95 0.09 2.21 -1.60
N LEU A 96 -1.21 2.56 -1.39
CA LEU A 96 -2.06 3.16 -2.42
C LEU A 96 -1.41 4.44 -2.99
N ALA A 97 -0.98 5.35 -2.12
CA ALA A 97 -0.37 6.61 -2.51
C ALA A 97 0.98 6.44 -3.23
N CYS A 98 1.68 5.33 -3.00
CA CYS A 98 3.01 5.03 -3.56
C CYS A 98 2.99 4.18 -4.83
N GLY A 99 1.82 3.93 -5.44
CA GLY A 99 1.75 3.35 -6.77
C GLY A 99 2.63 4.12 -7.76
N THR A 100 3.45 3.41 -8.54
CA THR A 100 4.37 4.04 -9.50
C THR A 100 3.70 4.34 -10.85
N GLY A 101 2.49 3.80 -11.08
CA GLY A 101 1.59 4.07 -12.18
C GLY A 101 0.39 4.93 -11.77
N GLU A 102 -0.79 4.68 -12.35
CA GLU A 102 -2.03 5.37 -12.01
C GLU A 102 -2.54 4.90 -10.64
N ARG A 103 -2.96 5.84 -9.78
CA ARG A 103 -3.55 5.57 -8.47
C ARG A 103 -5.03 5.93 -8.51
N THR A 104 -5.90 4.96 -8.23
CA THR A 104 -7.35 5.20 -8.29
C THR A 104 -8.08 4.64 -7.08
N MET A 105 -9.29 5.10 -6.86
CA MET A 105 -10.21 4.48 -5.90
C MET A 105 -11.66 4.60 -6.36
N THR A 106 -12.50 3.68 -5.91
CA THR A 106 -13.94 3.74 -6.17
C THR A 106 -14.59 4.82 -5.31
N GLU A 107 -15.71 5.39 -5.81
CA GLU A 107 -16.42 6.51 -5.18
C GLU A 107 -16.77 6.26 -3.69
N ASN A 108 -17.16 5.04 -3.35
CA ASN A 108 -17.57 4.66 -1.99
C ASN A 108 -16.43 4.12 -1.12
N SER A 109 -15.18 4.19 -1.60
CA SER A 109 -14.01 3.77 -0.82
C SER A 109 -13.63 4.82 0.21
N THR A 110 -12.97 4.36 1.27
CA THR A 110 -12.44 5.22 2.34
C THR A 110 -10.95 4.98 2.49
N VAL A 111 -10.20 6.08 2.55
CA VAL A 111 -8.80 6.10 2.98
C VAL A 111 -8.73 6.54 4.43
N MET A 112 -7.83 5.96 5.23
CA MET A 112 -7.56 6.45 6.60
C MET A 112 -6.06 6.56 6.81
N ILE A 113 -5.65 7.70 7.34
CA ILE A 113 -4.26 8.01 7.72
C ILE A 113 -4.21 8.24 9.22
N HIS A 114 -3.25 7.63 9.89
CA HIS A 114 -2.95 7.85 11.30
C HIS A 114 -1.46 7.59 11.59
N GLU A 115 -0.99 7.94 12.77
CA GLU A 115 0.35 7.54 13.21
C GLU A 115 0.39 6.06 13.59
N GLY A 116 1.55 5.44 13.38
CA GLY A 116 1.75 4.04 13.75
C GLY A 116 1.65 3.83 15.26
N SER A 117 1.01 2.73 15.67
CA SER A 117 0.96 2.30 17.07
C SER A 117 1.94 1.16 17.31
N ALA A 118 2.56 1.15 18.49
CA ALA A 118 3.41 0.04 18.92
C ALA A 118 3.30 -0.16 20.44
N PHE A 119 3.61 -1.37 20.83
CA PHE A 119 3.73 -1.71 22.25
C PHE A 119 5.20 -2.04 22.55
N GLU A 120 5.79 -1.31 23.48
CA GLU A 120 7.16 -1.50 23.95
C GLU A 120 7.17 -1.83 25.44
N ALA A 121 7.87 -2.89 25.81
CA ALA A 121 8.03 -3.29 27.21
C ALA A 121 9.47 -3.75 27.46
N GLY A 122 10.03 -3.38 28.61
CA GLY A 122 11.40 -3.75 28.97
C GLY A 122 12.08 -2.75 29.89
N LYS A 123 13.40 -2.68 29.85
CA LYS A 123 14.17 -1.68 30.59
C LYS A 123 13.87 -0.28 30.04
N THR A 124 13.88 0.73 30.92
CA THR A 124 13.64 2.13 30.54
C THR A 124 14.47 2.57 29.33
N SER A 125 15.76 2.20 29.30
CA SER A 125 16.65 2.54 28.18
C SER A 125 16.22 1.92 26.84
N ASP A 126 15.65 0.72 26.87
CA ASP A 126 15.22 0.01 25.66
C ASP A 126 13.88 0.58 25.16
N VAL A 127 12.95 0.87 26.08
CA VAL A 127 11.68 1.55 25.76
C VAL A 127 11.92 2.93 25.13
N LEU A 128 12.86 3.72 25.67
CA LEU A 128 13.20 5.03 25.11
C LEU A 128 13.81 4.91 23.71
N LYS A 129 14.70 3.94 23.47
CA LYS A 129 15.26 3.68 22.13
C LYS A 129 14.19 3.24 21.13
N GLY A 130 13.27 2.38 21.55
CA GLY A 130 12.13 1.96 20.74
C GLY A 130 11.24 3.16 20.34
N ALA A 131 10.89 4.01 21.30
CA ALA A 131 10.12 5.22 21.06
C ALA A 131 10.82 6.18 20.08
N ASP A 132 12.15 6.37 20.20
CA ASP A 132 12.90 7.20 19.25
C ASP A 132 12.96 6.58 17.86
N HIS A 133 13.02 5.25 17.76
CA HIS A 133 12.95 4.55 16.49
C HIS A 133 11.59 4.73 15.80
N LEU A 134 10.50 4.56 16.55
CA LEU A 134 9.13 4.78 16.05
C LEU A 134 8.91 6.20 15.53
N LYS A 135 9.42 7.22 16.24
CA LYS A 135 9.38 8.62 15.76
C LYS A 135 10.08 8.78 14.40
N LYS A 136 11.25 8.13 14.22
CA LYS A 136 11.97 8.18 12.94
C LYS A 136 11.20 7.46 11.83
N LEU A 137 10.58 6.32 12.12
CA LEU A 137 9.73 5.61 11.17
C LEU A 137 8.54 6.47 10.75
N GLN A 138 7.83 7.08 11.71
CA GLN A 138 6.69 7.96 11.42
C GLN A 138 7.12 9.16 10.57
N SER A 139 8.22 9.81 10.93
CA SER A 139 8.75 10.93 10.13
C SER A 139 9.11 10.49 8.70
N ASN A 140 9.65 9.28 8.51
CA ASN A 140 9.92 8.74 7.18
C ASN A 140 8.63 8.49 6.38
N ILE A 141 7.59 7.94 7.00
CA ILE A 141 6.28 7.71 6.36
C ILE A 141 5.67 9.05 5.92
N ASN A 142 5.66 10.06 6.80
CA ASN A 142 5.11 11.37 6.50
C ASN A 142 5.90 12.08 5.38
N ARG A 143 7.23 11.88 5.34
CA ARG A 143 8.08 12.34 4.23
C ARG A 143 7.70 11.64 2.92
N ILE A 144 7.53 10.31 2.92
CA ILE A 144 7.09 9.55 1.74
C ILE A 144 5.76 10.08 1.23
N LEU A 145 4.77 10.28 2.10
CA LEU A 145 3.48 10.87 1.72
C LEU A 145 3.64 12.29 1.17
N GLY A 146 4.53 13.10 1.75
CA GLY A 146 4.84 14.43 1.24
C GLY A 146 5.47 14.42 -0.16
N ASP A 147 6.28 13.41 -0.46
CA ASP A 147 6.96 13.28 -1.76
C ASP A 147 6.02 12.81 -2.89
N VAL A 148 4.98 12.03 -2.57
CA VAL A 148 4.10 11.39 -3.57
C VAL A 148 2.70 12.02 -3.67
N THR A 149 2.36 12.98 -2.79
CA THR A 149 1.04 13.65 -2.76
C THR A 149 1.18 15.14 -3.06
N THR A 150 0.05 15.85 -3.09
CA THR A 150 0.04 17.33 -3.26
C THR A 150 0.25 18.09 -1.94
N LYS A 151 0.46 17.37 -0.83
CA LYS A 151 0.60 17.93 0.50
C LYS A 151 2.03 17.87 1.01
N SER A 152 2.41 18.84 1.84
CA SER A 152 3.74 18.84 2.44
C SER A 152 3.89 17.75 3.51
N HIS A 153 5.12 17.38 3.79
CA HIS A 153 5.48 16.53 4.92
C HIS A 153 4.89 17.05 6.25
N THR A 154 4.98 18.36 6.53
CA THR A 154 4.40 18.97 7.74
C THR A 154 2.87 18.88 7.80
N PHE A 155 2.20 18.86 6.67
CA PHE A 155 0.76 18.58 6.63
C PHE A 155 0.45 17.16 7.12
N TRP A 156 1.21 16.17 6.65
CA TRP A 156 1.05 14.79 7.07
C TRP A 156 1.46 14.55 8.52
N ASP A 157 2.44 15.32 9.06
CA ASP A 157 2.77 15.30 10.49
C ASP A 157 1.59 15.73 11.37
N GLU A 158 0.77 16.66 10.91
CA GLU A 158 -0.40 17.09 11.67
C GLU A 158 -1.60 16.14 11.47
N VAL A 159 -1.84 15.73 10.24
CA VAL A 159 -2.99 14.86 9.89
C VAL A 159 -2.88 13.49 10.55
N SER A 160 -1.67 12.92 10.63
CA SER A 160 -1.47 11.59 11.20
C SER A 160 -1.63 11.50 12.73
N LYS A 161 -1.68 12.62 13.45
CA LYS A 161 -1.85 12.62 14.92
C LYS A 161 -3.20 12.07 15.41
N GLN A 162 -4.14 11.91 14.51
CA GLN A 162 -5.47 11.34 14.79
C GLN A 162 -5.89 10.49 13.60
N ASP A 163 -6.85 9.59 13.83
CA ASP A 163 -7.46 8.81 12.74
C ASP A 163 -8.20 9.75 11.79
N THR A 164 -7.60 10.02 10.65
CA THR A 164 -8.16 10.91 9.64
C THR A 164 -8.72 10.11 8.48
N TYR A 165 -10.04 10.08 8.38
CA TYR A 165 -10.77 9.39 7.30
C TYR A 165 -11.01 10.35 6.15
N LEU A 166 -10.72 9.89 4.93
CA LEU A 166 -10.82 10.68 3.70
C LEU A 166 -11.76 9.99 2.71
N THR A 167 -12.66 10.77 2.13
CA THR A 167 -13.49 10.36 0.99
C THR A 167 -12.64 10.26 -0.29
N ALA A 168 -13.24 9.79 -1.38
CA ALA A 168 -12.58 9.74 -2.68
C ALA A 168 -12.19 11.15 -3.17
N GLU A 169 -13.06 12.14 -2.99
CA GLU A 169 -12.79 13.53 -3.38
C GLU A 169 -11.66 14.17 -2.56
N GLU A 170 -11.63 13.89 -1.25
CA GLU A 170 -10.56 14.38 -0.37
C GLU A 170 -9.23 13.69 -0.71
N SER A 171 -9.24 12.39 -0.99
CA SER A 171 -8.07 11.63 -1.42
C SER A 171 -7.51 12.13 -2.75
N LEU A 172 -8.37 12.46 -3.70
CA LEU A 172 -8.01 13.10 -4.98
C LEU A 172 -7.43 14.51 -4.73
N LYS A 173 -8.09 15.33 -3.92
CA LYS A 173 -7.66 16.69 -3.58
C LYS A 173 -6.29 16.70 -2.89
N TYR A 174 -5.99 15.68 -2.08
CA TYR A 174 -4.70 15.58 -1.38
C TYR A 174 -3.63 14.90 -2.24
N GLY A 175 -4.00 14.33 -3.39
CA GLY A 175 -3.08 13.67 -4.31
C GLY A 175 -2.66 12.27 -3.85
N ILE A 176 -3.45 11.64 -2.98
CA ILE A 176 -3.29 10.21 -2.64
C ILE A 176 -3.60 9.34 -3.85
N ILE A 177 -4.59 9.76 -4.62
CA ILE A 177 -5.00 9.16 -5.89
C ILE A 177 -5.00 10.19 -7.02
N ASP A 178 -4.99 9.70 -8.25
CA ASP A 178 -5.00 10.50 -9.48
C ASP A 178 -6.41 10.59 -10.10
N ARG A 179 -7.29 9.62 -9.80
CA ARG A 179 -8.64 9.55 -10.37
C ARG A 179 -9.61 8.73 -9.52
N ILE A 180 -10.88 9.12 -9.50
CA ILE A 180 -12.01 8.36 -8.95
C ILE A 180 -12.63 7.52 -10.08
N ILE A 181 -12.97 6.25 -9.80
CA ILE A 181 -13.54 5.29 -10.75
C ILE A 181 -14.86 4.72 -10.24
#